data_8a3711c585822b4de6c2f18fd8316f13
#
_entry.id   8a3711c585822b4de6c2f18fd8316f13
#
_cell.length_a   1.000
_cell.length_b   1.000
_cell.length_c   1.000
_cell.angle_alpha   90.00
_cell.angle_beta   90.00
_cell.angle_gamma   90.00
#
_symmetry.space_group_name_H-M   'P 1'
#
loop_
_entity.id
_entity.type
_entity.pdbx_description
1 polymer ?
#
loop_
_entity_poly.entity_id
_entity_poly.type
_entity_poly.pdbx_seq_one_letter_code
_entity_poly.pdbx_strand_id
1 'polypeptide(L)'
;MIAATNRPDILDPALLRPGRFDRQIVVDRPDIRGRLAILKVHAKGKPIDSNVDMEVLARRTPGFTGADLANLVNEGALLAARHNQMTITMSDLEEAAERVMMGPERRSRVISDNEKRLTAYHEGGHTLVGMLLDHTDPVHKVTIIPRGRAGGYTLSLPKEDRYYATRSELLDELKVLLGGRVAE
;
A
#
# COMPACT_ATOMS: atom_id res chain seq x y z
N MET A 1 18.17 29.06 -8.60
CA MET A 1 18.61 28.04 -7.64
C MET A 1 17.38 27.23 -7.23
N ILE A 2 17.48 25.89 -7.12
CA ILE A 2 16.41 25.00 -6.67
C ILE A 2 16.95 24.20 -5.49
N ALA A 3 16.15 24.06 -4.43
CA ALA A 3 16.44 23.22 -3.27
C ALA A 3 15.20 22.38 -2.93
N ALA A 4 15.38 21.27 -2.23
CA ALA A 4 14.31 20.42 -1.75
C ALA A 4 14.56 20.05 -0.28
N THR A 5 13.48 19.93 0.49
CA THR A 5 13.52 19.49 1.89
C THR A 5 12.23 18.77 2.24
N ASN A 6 12.32 17.78 3.13
CA ASN A 6 11.15 17.15 3.75
C ASN A 6 10.69 17.89 5.02
N ARG A 7 11.47 18.87 5.49
CA ARG A 7 11.22 19.63 6.72
C ARG A 7 11.27 21.13 6.44
N PRO A 8 10.25 21.72 5.80
CA PRO A 8 10.21 23.16 5.57
C PRO A 8 10.13 23.96 6.89
N ASP A 9 9.62 23.34 7.93
CA ASP A 9 9.44 23.92 9.28
C ASP A 9 10.76 24.28 10.00
N ILE A 10 11.87 23.63 9.64
CA ILE A 10 13.19 23.88 10.24
C ILE A 10 14.03 24.89 9.46
N LEU A 11 13.55 25.36 8.30
CA LEU A 11 14.29 26.33 7.50
C LEU A 11 14.27 27.71 8.18
N ASP A 12 15.40 28.41 8.13
CA ASP A 12 15.46 29.81 8.53
C ASP A 12 14.49 30.63 7.69
N PRO A 13 13.51 31.36 8.30
CA PRO A 13 12.58 32.23 7.58
C PRO A 13 13.28 33.25 6.65
N ALA A 14 14.53 33.61 6.93
CA ALA A 14 15.31 34.47 6.07
C ALA A 14 15.59 33.85 4.68
N LEU A 15 15.64 32.53 4.56
CA LEU A 15 15.80 31.83 3.28
C LEU A 15 14.57 31.93 2.41
N LEU A 16 13.38 32.08 2.99
CA LEU A 16 12.09 32.09 2.31
C LEU A 16 11.66 33.49 1.87
N ARG A 17 12.51 34.54 2.12
CA ARG A 17 12.21 35.92 1.71
C ARG A 17 12.35 36.10 0.20
N PRO A 18 11.62 37.09 -0.39
CA PRO A 18 11.74 37.44 -1.80
C PRO A 18 13.18 37.62 -2.26
N GLY A 19 13.51 37.09 -3.45
CA GLY A 19 14.87 37.08 -3.99
C GLY A 19 15.76 35.94 -3.54
N ARG A 20 15.22 34.99 -2.73
CA ARG A 20 15.90 33.75 -2.30
C ARG A 20 15.05 32.53 -2.73
N PHE A 21 14.56 31.72 -1.78
CA PHE A 21 13.61 30.63 -2.03
C PHE A 21 12.17 31.12 -1.83
N ASP A 22 11.75 32.03 -2.67
CA ASP A 22 10.50 32.75 -2.57
C ASP A 22 9.28 31.96 -3.13
N ARG A 23 9.54 30.86 -3.85
CA ARG A 23 8.50 29.95 -4.34
C ARG A 23 8.62 28.61 -3.67
N GLN A 24 7.57 28.22 -2.97
CA GLN A 24 7.45 26.91 -2.36
C GLN A 24 6.46 26.07 -3.20
N ILE A 25 6.91 24.91 -3.63
CA ILE A 25 6.10 23.95 -4.37
C ILE A 25 6.02 22.69 -3.51
N VAL A 26 4.81 22.36 -3.08
CA VAL A 26 4.55 21.10 -2.39
C VAL A 26 4.44 19.99 -3.42
N VAL A 27 5.21 18.91 -3.22
CA VAL A 27 5.11 17.70 -4.02
C VAL A 27 4.27 16.71 -3.24
N ASP A 28 2.99 16.64 -3.55
CA ASP A 28 2.03 15.73 -2.93
C ASP A 28 2.25 14.28 -3.35
N ARG A 29 1.54 13.36 -2.68
CA ARG A 29 1.48 11.96 -3.10
C ARG A 29 0.84 11.87 -4.48
N PRO A 30 1.38 11.00 -5.37
CA PRO A 30 0.86 10.86 -6.73
C PRO A 30 -0.55 10.23 -6.73
N ASP A 31 -1.40 10.72 -7.62
CA ASP A 31 -2.66 10.07 -8.00
C ASP A 31 -2.39 8.77 -8.80
N ILE A 32 -3.43 8.05 -9.20
CA ILE A 32 -3.31 6.79 -9.96
C ILE A 32 -2.47 6.98 -11.23
N ARG A 33 -2.67 8.09 -11.95
CA ARG A 33 -1.92 8.37 -13.20
C ARG A 33 -0.45 8.66 -12.90
N GLY A 34 -0.20 9.42 -11.86
CA GLY A 34 1.15 9.71 -11.36
C GLY A 34 1.87 8.44 -10.91
N ARG A 35 1.19 7.56 -10.16
CA ARG A 35 1.74 6.26 -9.74
C ARG A 35 2.09 5.39 -10.95
N LEU A 36 1.22 5.31 -11.95
CA LEU A 36 1.49 4.58 -13.18
C LEU A 36 2.72 5.13 -13.92
N ALA A 37 2.84 6.45 -14.03
CA ALA A 37 3.98 7.08 -14.69
C ALA A 37 5.29 6.77 -13.93
N ILE A 38 5.29 6.86 -12.61
CA ILE A 38 6.45 6.55 -11.75
C ILE A 38 6.83 5.07 -11.86
N LEU A 39 5.86 4.15 -11.81
CA LEU A 39 6.11 2.71 -12.00
C LEU A 39 6.78 2.44 -13.35
N LYS A 40 6.28 3.03 -14.44
CA LYS A 40 6.89 2.89 -15.78
C LYS A 40 8.33 3.41 -15.83
N VAL A 41 8.63 4.50 -15.13
CA VAL A 41 10.01 5.03 -15.05
C VAL A 41 10.93 4.04 -14.36
N HIS A 42 10.52 3.50 -13.19
CA HIS A 42 11.35 2.57 -12.41
C HIS A 42 11.39 1.15 -12.97
N ALA A 43 10.42 0.78 -13.81
CA ALA A 43 10.42 -0.49 -14.57
C ALA A 43 11.39 -0.48 -15.76
N LYS A 44 11.75 0.71 -16.25
CA LYS A 44 12.63 0.85 -17.42
C LYS A 44 13.98 0.18 -17.17
N GLY A 45 14.39 -0.69 -18.10
CA GLY A 45 15.65 -1.44 -18.01
C GLY A 45 15.62 -2.65 -17.07
N LYS A 46 14.46 -3.00 -16.50
CA LYS A 46 14.26 -4.24 -15.72
C LYS A 46 13.53 -5.29 -16.57
N PRO A 47 13.80 -6.58 -16.36
CA PRO A 47 13.15 -7.67 -17.10
C PRO A 47 11.73 -7.91 -16.58
N ILE A 48 10.82 -6.99 -16.88
CA ILE A 48 9.40 -7.12 -16.52
C ILE A 48 8.73 -8.09 -17.52
N ASP A 49 7.94 -9.03 -17.02
CA ASP A 49 7.14 -9.93 -17.85
C ASP A 49 6.08 -9.15 -18.64
N SER A 50 5.82 -9.57 -19.89
CA SER A 50 4.86 -8.91 -20.78
C SER A 50 3.41 -8.93 -20.29
N ASN A 51 3.07 -9.86 -19.39
CA ASN A 51 1.74 -10.00 -18.80
C ASN A 51 1.52 -9.09 -17.58
N VAL A 52 2.53 -8.30 -17.17
CA VAL A 52 2.42 -7.38 -16.04
C VAL A 52 1.58 -6.16 -16.43
N ASP A 53 0.47 -5.98 -15.74
CA ASP A 53 -0.38 -4.80 -15.89
C ASP A 53 0.00 -3.74 -14.84
N MET A 54 0.76 -2.72 -15.30
CA MET A 54 1.17 -1.60 -14.44
C MET A 54 0.01 -0.71 -13.99
N GLU A 55 -1.13 -0.70 -14.71
CA GLU A 55 -2.30 0.06 -14.29
C GLU A 55 -2.99 -0.60 -13.09
N VAL A 56 -3.08 -1.93 -13.11
CA VAL A 56 -3.59 -2.70 -11.97
C VAL A 56 -2.69 -2.46 -10.76
N LEU A 57 -1.37 -2.47 -10.93
CA LEU A 57 -0.42 -2.21 -9.85
C LEU A 57 -0.56 -0.79 -9.30
N ALA A 58 -0.73 0.23 -10.16
CA ALA A 58 -0.97 1.61 -9.73
C ALA A 58 -2.27 1.77 -8.92
N ARG A 59 -3.33 1.04 -9.28
CA ARG A 59 -4.59 1.01 -8.51
C ARG A 59 -4.42 0.34 -7.14
N ARG A 60 -3.56 -0.69 -7.05
CA ARG A 60 -3.30 -1.45 -5.81
C ARG A 60 -2.33 -0.78 -4.84
N THR A 61 -1.78 0.37 -5.19
CA THR A 61 -0.82 1.11 -4.37
C THR A 61 -1.33 2.50 -3.96
N PRO A 62 -2.55 2.62 -3.38
CA PRO A 62 -3.05 3.92 -2.93
C PRO A 62 -2.14 4.49 -1.84
N GLY A 63 -1.91 5.79 -1.89
CA GLY A 63 -1.10 6.51 -0.91
C GLY A 63 0.42 6.29 -1.00
N PHE A 64 0.92 5.46 -1.95
CA PHE A 64 2.35 5.29 -2.15
C PHE A 64 3.00 6.57 -2.66
N THR A 65 4.16 6.88 -2.10
CA THR A 65 5.05 7.92 -2.60
C THR A 65 5.89 7.43 -3.77
N GLY A 66 6.59 8.33 -4.46
CA GLY A 66 7.54 7.94 -5.51
C GLY A 66 8.63 7.00 -5.01
N ALA A 67 9.09 7.18 -3.77
CA ALA A 67 10.08 6.31 -3.13
C ALA A 67 9.52 4.91 -2.85
N ASP A 68 8.27 4.80 -2.38
CA ASP A 68 7.61 3.51 -2.15
C ASP A 68 7.45 2.74 -3.45
N LEU A 69 7.05 3.41 -4.54
CA LEU A 69 6.90 2.80 -5.87
C LEU A 69 8.25 2.34 -6.46
N ALA A 70 9.32 3.12 -6.26
CA ALA A 70 10.67 2.72 -6.64
C ALA A 70 11.12 1.47 -5.87
N ASN A 71 10.89 1.47 -4.55
CA ASN A 71 11.19 0.35 -3.67
C ASN A 71 10.37 -0.91 -4.04
N LEU A 72 9.09 -0.75 -4.36
CA LEU A 72 8.23 -1.84 -4.83
C LEU A 72 8.82 -2.54 -6.04
N VAL A 73 9.22 -1.80 -7.08
CA VAL A 73 9.80 -2.39 -8.29
C VAL A 73 11.15 -3.05 -8.00
N ASN A 74 11.92 -2.53 -7.05
CA ASN A 74 13.16 -3.15 -6.62
C ASN A 74 12.94 -4.43 -5.82
N GLU A 75 12.01 -4.42 -4.86
CA GLU A 75 11.62 -5.62 -4.09
C GLU A 75 11.06 -6.72 -5.01
N GLY A 76 10.25 -6.36 -6.03
CA GLY A 76 9.77 -7.31 -7.04
C GLY A 76 10.92 -7.99 -7.79
N ALA A 77 11.96 -7.24 -8.15
CA ALA A 77 13.15 -7.79 -8.77
C ALA A 77 13.92 -8.75 -7.83
N LEU A 78 14.02 -8.41 -6.55
CA LEU A 78 14.64 -9.27 -5.53
C LEU A 78 13.83 -10.54 -5.30
N LEU A 79 12.50 -10.49 -5.35
CA LEU A 79 11.62 -11.65 -5.24
C LEU A 79 11.79 -12.57 -6.44
N ALA A 80 11.74 -12.05 -7.66
CA ALA A 80 11.98 -12.83 -8.87
C ALA A 80 13.34 -13.54 -8.84
N ALA A 81 14.39 -12.84 -8.40
CA ALA A 81 15.72 -13.43 -8.23
C ALA A 81 15.74 -14.55 -7.19
N ARG A 82 15.04 -14.42 -6.07
CA ARG A 82 14.90 -15.47 -5.05
C ARG A 82 14.16 -16.71 -5.55
N HIS A 83 13.22 -16.51 -6.46
CA HIS A 83 12.49 -17.61 -7.11
C HIS A 83 13.23 -18.19 -8.32
N ASN A 84 14.47 -17.74 -8.59
CA ASN A 84 15.27 -18.11 -9.77
C ASN A 84 14.54 -17.83 -11.10
N GLN A 85 13.75 -16.77 -11.15
CA GLN A 85 13.03 -16.33 -12.35
C GLN A 85 13.88 -15.34 -13.15
N MET A 86 13.76 -15.39 -14.47
CA MET A 86 14.46 -14.47 -15.38
C MET A 86 13.71 -13.16 -15.60
N THR A 87 12.41 -13.14 -15.27
CA THR A 87 11.52 -11.98 -15.43
C THR A 87 10.77 -11.73 -14.14
N ILE A 88 10.41 -10.46 -13.92
CA ILE A 88 9.60 -10.02 -12.78
C ILE A 88 8.13 -10.19 -13.16
N THR A 89 7.42 -11.06 -12.46
CA THR A 89 6.01 -11.35 -12.72
C THR A 89 5.09 -10.40 -11.96
N MET A 90 3.79 -10.40 -12.32
CA MET A 90 2.77 -9.65 -11.58
C MET A 90 2.69 -10.10 -10.12
N SER A 91 2.81 -11.41 -9.86
CA SER A 91 2.81 -11.96 -8.51
C SER A 91 3.97 -11.44 -7.64
N ASP A 92 5.17 -11.30 -8.22
CA ASP A 92 6.32 -10.74 -7.50
C ASP A 92 6.10 -9.28 -7.14
N LEU A 93 5.50 -8.50 -8.05
CA LEU A 93 5.19 -7.08 -7.80
C LEU A 93 4.06 -6.89 -6.79
N GLU A 94 3.06 -7.77 -6.79
CA GLU A 94 1.98 -7.76 -5.79
C GLU A 94 2.52 -8.09 -4.40
N GLU A 95 3.36 -9.14 -4.27
CA GLU A 95 4.02 -9.45 -3.01
C GLU A 95 4.95 -8.33 -2.55
N ALA A 96 5.67 -7.70 -3.49
CA ALA A 96 6.50 -6.54 -3.21
C ALA A 96 5.67 -5.36 -2.66
N ALA A 97 4.51 -5.06 -3.25
CA ALA A 97 3.60 -4.03 -2.76
C ALA A 97 3.16 -4.30 -1.31
N GLU A 98 2.78 -5.55 -1.01
CA GLU A 98 2.42 -5.95 0.34
C GLU A 98 3.60 -5.83 1.33
N ARG A 99 4.82 -6.16 0.89
CA ARG A 99 6.03 -5.97 1.72
C ARG A 99 6.30 -4.51 2.03
N VAL A 100 6.15 -3.63 1.06
CA VAL A 100 6.34 -2.18 1.26
C VAL A 100 5.27 -1.62 2.20
N MET A 101 4.01 -2.06 2.09
CA MET A 101 2.91 -1.60 2.95
C MET A 101 3.01 -2.12 4.38
N MET A 102 3.26 -3.41 4.56
CA MET A 102 3.05 -4.11 5.84
C MET A 102 4.30 -4.83 6.37
N GLY A 103 5.38 -4.83 5.59
CA GLY A 103 6.60 -5.58 5.91
C GLY A 103 6.57 -7.05 5.44
N PRO A 104 7.67 -7.78 5.68
CA PRO A 104 7.81 -9.16 5.23
C PRO A 104 6.88 -10.12 5.99
N GLU A 105 6.51 -11.22 5.34
CA GLU A 105 5.81 -12.34 5.97
C GLU A 105 6.66 -12.99 7.07
N ARG A 106 6.03 -13.33 8.19
CA ARG A 106 6.65 -14.03 9.31
C ARG A 106 6.29 -15.52 9.30
N ARG A 107 6.75 -16.24 8.28
CA ARG A 107 6.46 -17.69 8.14
C ARG A 107 7.12 -18.57 9.20
N SER A 108 8.17 -18.06 9.87
CA SER A 108 8.87 -18.80 10.92
C SER A 108 8.17 -18.80 12.29
N ARG A 109 7.12 -17.98 12.46
CA ARG A 109 6.35 -17.97 13.70
C ARG A 109 5.49 -19.22 13.81
N VAL A 110 5.73 -20.02 14.80
CA VAL A 110 4.86 -21.16 15.14
C VAL A 110 3.60 -20.61 15.82
N ILE A 111 2.49 -20.70 15.13
CA ILE A 111 1.18 -20.22 15.59
C ILE A 111 0.36 -21.44 15.99
N SER A 112 -0.24 -21.43 17.17
CA SER A 112 -1.14 -22.50 17.62
C SER A 112 -2.40 -22.56 16.75
N ASP A 113 -3.04 -23.71 16.67
CA ASP A 113 -4.26 -23.86 15.89
C ASP A 113 -5.42 -23.01 16.45
N ASN A 114 -5.44 -22.79 17.78
CA ASN A 114 -6.39 -21.86 18.40
C ASN A 114 -6.15 -20.42 17.95
N GLU A 115 -4.90 -19.96 17.89
CA GLU A 115 -4.55 -18.61 17.42
C GLU A 115 -4.87 -18.43 15.93
N LYS A 116 -4.59 -19.46 15.10
CA LYS A 116 -4.99 -19.44 13.67
C LYS A 116 -6.50 -19.32 13.51
N ARG A 117 -7.25 -20.08 14.32
CA ARG A 117 -8.71 -20.06 14.28
C ARG A 117 -9.26 -18.70 14.73
N LEU A 118 -8.73 -18.16 15.81
CA LEU A 118 -9.10 -16.83 16.31
C LEU A 118 -8.83 -15.74 15.25
N THR A 119 -7.63 -15.75 14.66
CA THR A 119 -7.27 -14.82 13.59
C THR A 119 -8.19 -14.99 12.36
N ALA A 120 -8.54 -16.22 12.00
CA ALA A 120 -9.45 -16.47 10.87
C ALA A 120 -10.85 -15.91 11.11
N TYR A 121 -11.40 -16.03 12.32
CA TYR A 121 -12.67 -15.40 12.68
C TYR A 121 -12.56 -13.87 12.69
N HIS A 122 -11.48 -13.33 13.25
CA HIS A 122 -11.22 -11.88 13.27
C HIS A 122 -11.20 -11.28 11.87
N GLU A 123 -10.33 -11.81 11.00
CA GLU A 123 -10.23 -11.32 9.61
C GLU A 123 -11.50 -11.62 8.80
N GLY A 124 -12.14 -12.77 9.07
CA GLY A 124 -13.44 -13.11 8.49
C GLY A 124 -14.53 -12.12 8.89
N GLY A 125 -14.53 -11.63 10.12
CA GLY A 125 -15.44 -10.60 10.62
C GLY A 125 -15.28 -9.28 9.87
N HIS A 126 -14.05 -8.79 9.73
CA HIS A 126 -13.76 -7.60 8.92
C HIS A 126 -14.23 -7.76 7.48
N THR A 127 -13.92 -8.90 6.88
CA THR A 127 -14.31 -9.23 5.51
C THR A 127 -15.81 -9.25 5.32
N LEU A 128 -16.53 -9.99 6.17
CA LEU A 128 -17.99 -10.15 6.05
C LEU A 128 -18.69 -8.80 6.19
N VAL A 129 -18.33 -8.03 7.21
CA VAL A 129 -18.92 -6.69 7.42
C VAL A 129 -18.59 -5.77 6.26
N GLY A 130 -17.33 -5.76 5.78
CA GLY A 130 -16.93 -4.95 4.63
C GLY A 130 -17.65 -5.31 3.33
N MET A 131 -17.98 -6.59 3.12
CA MET A 131 -18.73 -7.03 1.93
C MET A 131 -20.23 -6.73 1.99
N LEU A 132 -20.80 -6.54 3.18
CA LEU A 132 -22.23 -6.31 3.38
C LEU A 132 -22.63 -4.84 3.45
N LEU A 133 -21.66 -3.94 3.59
CA LEU A 133 -21.92 -2.50 3.69
C LEU A 133 -21.70 -1.79 2.36
N ASP A 134 -22.54 -0.81 2.06
CA ASP A 134 -22.57 -0.14 0.75
C ASP A 134 -21.44 0.87 0.55
N HIS A 135 -20.92 1.45 1.65
CA HIS A 135 -19.97 2.56 1.59
C HIS A 135 -18.54 2.14 1.98
N THR A 136 -18.20 0.88 1.80
CA THR A 136 -16.87 0.32 2.07
C THR A 136 -16.10 0.07 0.79
N ASP A 137 -14.78 0.10 0.88
CA ASP A 137 -13.93 -0.31 -0.22
C ASP A 137 -13.98 -1.83 -0.42
N PRO A 138 -13.92 -2.31 -1.68
CA PRO A 138 -13.97 -3.74 -1.97
C PRO A 138 -12.84 -4.51 -1.28
N VAL A 139 -13.19 -5.61 -0.61
CA VAL A 139 -12.19 -6.52 -0.06
C VAL A 139 -11.44 -7.20 -1.20
N HIS A 140 -10.11 -7.05 -1.18
CA HIS A 140 -9.23 -7.61 -2.20
C HIS A 140 -8.55 -8.90 -1.73
N LYS A 141 -8.11 -8.94 -0.48
CA LYS A 141 -7.35 -10.06 0.07
C LYS A 141 -7.62 -10.23 1.56
N VAL A 142 -7.73 -11.47 1.97
CA VAL A 142 -7.79 -11.86 3.39
C VAL A 142 -6.72 -12.90 3.65
N THR A 143 -6.00 -12.80 4.76
CA THR A 143 -4.97 -13.76 5.11
C THR A 143 -4.78 -13.85 6.63
N ILE A 144 -4.46 -15.04 7.09
CA ILE A 144 -4.05 -15.31 8.48
C ILE A 144 -2.52 -15.43 8.60
N ILE A 145 -1.79 -15.18 7.51
CA ILE A 145 -0.32 -15.20 7.54
C ILE A 145 0.16 -13.86 8.11
N PRO A 146 0.90 -13.89 9.23
CA PRO A 146 1.34 -12.66 9.87
C PRO A 146 2.36 -11.89 9.02
N ARG A 147 2.18 -10.56 8.98
CA ARG A 147 3.15 -9.62 8.39
C ARG A 147 3.47 -8.50 9.38
N GLY A 148 4.72 -8.13 9.48
CA GLY A 148 5.14 -7.06 10.37
C GLY A 148 4.64 -7.29 11.82
N ARG A 149 3.71 -6.47 12.30
CA ARG A 149 3.08 -6.59 13.62
C ARG A 149 1.70 -7.23 13.60
N ALA A 150 1.10 -7.42 12.42
CA ALA A 150 -0.23 -7.98 12.28
C ALA A 150 -0.21 -9.51 12.35
N GLY A 151 -1.18 -10.11 13.02
CA GLY A 151 -1.39 -11.57 13.10
C GLY A 151 -2.02 -12.14 11.83
N GLY A 152 -2.85 -11.37 11.17
CA GLY A 152 -3.47 -11.53 9.86
C GLY A 152 -3.81 -10.16 9.32
N TYR A 153 -4.44 -10.07 8.18
CA TYR A 153 -5.00 -8.81 7.69
C TYR A 153 -6.06 -9.02 6.61
N THR A 154 -6.98 -8.07 6.56
CA THR A 154 -7.94 -7.89 5.48
C THR A 154 -7.56 -6.64 4.70
N LEU A 155 -7.26 -6.79 3.41
CA LEU A 155 -6.89 -5.70 2.53
C LEU A 155 -8.09 -5.31 1.68
N SER A 156 -8.54 -4.08 1.84
CA SER A 156 -9.50 -3.43 0.95
C SER A 156 -8.79 -2.41 0.08
N LEU A 157 -9.20 -2.29 -1.16
CA LEU A 157 -8.59 -1.38 -2.12
C LEU A 157 -9.63 -0.38 -2.62
N PRO A 158 -9.39 0.93 -2.48
CA PRO A 158 -10.27 1.95 -2.98
C PRO A 158 -10.35 1.90 -4.50
N LYS A 159 -11.57 2.09 -5.05
CA LYS A 159 -11.78 2.18 -6.50
C LYS A 159 -11.18 3.47 -7.08
N GLU A 160 -11.13 4.52 -6.28
CA GLU A 160 -10.69 5.86 -6.65
C GLU A 160 -9.85 6.49 -5.54
N ASP A 161 -8.94 7.38 -5.90
CA ASP A 161 -8.23 8.19 -4.90
C ASP A 161 -9.21 9.22 -4.32
N ARG A 162 -9.41 9.21 -3.00
CA ARG A 162 -10.33 10.11 -2.28
C ARG A 162 -9.57 11.02 -1.32
N TYR A 163 -9.97 12.28 -1.26
CA TYR A 163 -9.44 13.24 -0.29
C TYR A 163 -10.38 13.46 0.90
N TYR A 164 -11.66 13.10 0.75
CA TYR A 164 -12.68 13.29 1.76
C TYR A 164 -13.47 11.99 1.96
N ALA A 165 -13.95 11.80 3.18
CA ALA A 165 -14.89 10.74 3.51
C ALA A 165 -16.21 11.34 3.98
N THR A 166 -17.32 10.79 3.55
CA THR A 166 -18.65 11.17 4.03
C THR A 166 -18.91 10.58 5.43
N ARG A 167 -19.91 11.12 6.12
CA ARG A 167 -20.33 10.57 7.42
C ARG A 167 -20.74 9.10 7.33
N SER A 168 -21.38 8.70 6.23
CA SER A 168 -21.81 7.31 6.01
C SER A 168 -20.61 6.38 5.82
N GLU A 169 -19.62 6.78 5.02
CA GLU A 169 -18.36 6.04 4.84
C GLU A 169 -17.63 5.84 6.17
N LEU A 170 -17.48 6.91 6.98
CA LEU A 170 -16.82 6.82 8.28
C LEU A 170 -17.56 5.89 9.25
N LEU A 171 -18.89 5.90 9.25
CA LEU A 171 -19.70 5.02 10.09
C LEU A 171 -19.58 3.56 9.64
N ASP A 172 -19.53 3.30 8.34
CA ASP A 172 -19.37 1.95 7.80
C ASP A 172 -17.93 1.46 8.04
N GLU A 173 -16.92 2.31 7.93
CA GLU A 173 -15.54 1.98 8.31
C GLU A 173 -15.42 1.59 9.79
N LEU A 174 -16.07 2.32 10.70
CA LEU A 174 -16.14 1.95 12.12
C LEU A 174 -16.75 0.57 12.33
N LYS A 175 -17.83 0.22 11.62
CA LYS A 175 -18.45 -1.11 11.71
C LYS A 175 -17.48 -2.19 11.21
N VAL A 176 -16.78 -1.95 10.10
CA VAL A 176 -15.75 -2.87 9.59
C VAL A 176 -14.65 -3.08 10.62
N LEU A 177 -14.12 -1.99 11.21
CA LEU A 177 -13.06 -2.06 12.23
C LEU A 177 -13.49 -2.86 13.48
N LEU A 178 -14.75 -2.78 13.87
CA LEU A 178 -15.29 -3.55 15.00
C LEU A 178 -15.65 -4.99 14.62
N GLY A 179 -15.90 -5.26 13.34
CA GLY A 179 -16.35 -6.56 12.83
C GLY A 179 -15.44 -7.73 13.21
N GLY A 180 -14.14 -7.53 13.15
CA GLY A 180 -13.17 -8.53 13.57
C GLY A 180 -13.31 -8.91 15.05
N ARG A 181 -13.39 -7.91 15.93
CA ARG A 181 -13.51 -8.12 17.37
C ARG A 181 -14.83 -8.78 17.76
N VAL A 182 -15.91 -8.46 17.07
CA VAL A 182 -17.24 -9.03 17.33
C VAL A 182 -17.29 -10.51 16.88
N ALA A 183 -16.51 -10.90 15.89
CA ALA A 183 -16.47 -12.26 15.35
C ALA A 183 -15.63 -13.24 16.19
N GLU A 184 -14.74 -12.77 17.07
CA GLU A 184 -13.97 -13.57 18.02
C GLU A 184 -14.86 -14.20 19.10
#